data_30538c459ac620d5c0c8b52ec5916d2c
#
_entry.id   30538c459ac620d5c0c8b52ec5916d2c
#
_cell.length_a   1.000
_cell.length_b   1.000
_cell.length_c   1.000
_cell.angle_alpha   90.00
_cell.angle_beta   90.00
_cell.angle_gamma   90.00
#
_symmetry.space_group_name_H-M   'P 1'
#
loop_
_entity.id
_entity.type
_entity.pdbx_description
1 polymer ?
#
loop_
_entity_poly.entity_id
_entity_poly.type
_entity_poly.pdbx_seq_one_letter_code
_entity_poly.pdbx_strand_id
1 'polypeptide(L)'
;MDRINKPDINIYNLNFVVGLFGLPKNVIYKANRGFNGVDTSGIAFLEYENFLAQCTAAKDSASPSFMIIQGDNGYISANGAPNELNSFDLSVRGEDVQSFSLNKFNHRMFHEFIDFGEIFEQKNYSAVKKGLQTSLNVIKVAEKCT
;
A
#
# COMPACT_ATOMS: atom_id res chain seq x y z
N MET A 1 20.45 -23.36 3.43
CA MET A 1 20.12 -22.13 4.18
C MET A 1 19.29 -21.27 3.23
N ASP A 2 18.00 -21.54 3.23
CA ASP A 2 17.07 -20.95 2.28
C ASP A 2 16.97 -19.45 2.57
N ARG A 3 17.55 -18.64 1.68
CA ARG A 3 17.32 -17.19 1.69
C ARG A 3 15.86 -16.99 1.34
N ILE A 4 15.08 -16.61 2.32
CA ILE A 4 13.70 -16.21 2.14
C ILE A 4 13.75 -14.99 1.20
N ASN A 5 13.44 -15.20 -0.08
CA ASN A 5 13.18 -14.12 -1.05
C ASN A 5 11.91 -13.41 -0.60
N LYS A 6 12.06 -12.46 0.32
CA LYS A 6 10.93 -11.61 0.73
C LYS A 6 10.74 -10.52 -0.33
N PRO A 7 9.52 -10.28 -0.79
CA PRO A 7 9.20 -9.18 -1.70
C PRO A 7 9.30 -7.86 -0.96
N ASP A 8 10.52 -7.37 -0.78
CA ASP A 8 10.80 -6.06 -0.18
C ASP A 8 10.35 -4.90 -1.09
N ILE A 9 10.21 -5.19 -2.39
CA ILE A 9 9.97 -4.18 -3.41
C ILE A 9 8.57 -3.57 -3.30
N ASN A 10 7.55 -4.37 -3.01
CA ASN A 10 6.14 -3.95 -3.05
C ASN A 10 5.51 -3.71 -1.67
N ILE A 11 6.27 -3.73 -0.59
CA ILE A 11 5.71 -3.76 0.78
C ILE A 11 4.80 -2.56 1.09
N TYR A 12 5.14 -1.36 0.64
CA TYR A 12 4.30 -0.18 0.85
C TYR A 12 3.00 -0.23 0.05
N ASN A 13 3.05 -0.70 -1.19
CA ASN A 13 1.87 -0.87 -2.03
C ASN A 13 0.94 -1.94 -1.44
N LEU A 14 1.50 -3.08 -1.00
CA LEU A 14 0.74 -4.14 -0.34
C LEU A 14 0.10 -3.64 0.95
N ASN A 15 0.85 -2.87 1.75
CA ASN A 15 0.32 -2.30 2.99
C ASN A 15 -0.85 -1.36 2.72
N PHE A 16 -0.75 -0.52 1.71
CA PHE A 16 -1.82 0.39 1.30
C PHE A 16 -3.08 -0.38 0.88
N VAL A 17 -2.95 -1.32 -0.05
CA VAL A 17 -4.10 -2.06 -0.57
C VAL A 17 -4.71 -2.98 0.49
N VAL A 18 -3.89 -3.76 1.21
CA VAL A 18 -4.37 -4.67 2.25
C VAL A 18 -4.91 -3.91 3.47
N GLY A 19 -4.34 -2.74 3.77
CA GLY A 19 -4.84 -1.86 4.83
C GLY A 19 -6.25 -1.34 4.56
N LEU A 20 -6.56 -1.03 3.30
CA LEU A 20 -7.87 -0.54 2.89
C LEU A 20 -8.89 -1.67 2.69
N PHE A 21 -8.50 -2.76 2.04
CA PHE A 21 -9.42 -3.76 1.51
C PHE A 21 -9.32 -5.13 2.20
N GLY A 22 -8.36 -5.31 3.10
CA GLY A 22 -8.14 -6.59 3.78
C GLY A 22 -7.43 -7.63 2.90
N LEU A 23 -7.60 -8.91 3.25
CA LEU A 23 -6.94 -10.01 2.55
C LEU A 23 -7.60 -10.28 1.19
N PRO A 24 -6.82 -10.38 0.08
CA PRO A 24 -7.33 -10.85 -1.19
C PRO A 24 -7.65 -12.35 -1.15
N LYS A 25 -8.54 -12.80 -2.04
CA LYS A 25 -8.83 -14.23 -2.27
C LYS A 25 -7.63 -14.95 -2.86
N ASN A 26 -6.97 -14.31 -3.83
CA ASN A 26 -5.81 -14.86 -4.51
C ASN A 26 -4.74 -13.78 -4.76
N VAL A 27 -3.50 -14.23 -4.96
CA VAL A 27 -2.34 -13.39 -5.28
C VAL A 27 -1.57 -14.05 -6.41
N ILE A 28 -1.33 -13.29 -7.47
CA ILE A 28 -0.47 -13.69 -8.58
C ILE A 28 0.69 -12.72 -8.62
N TYR A 29 1.91 -13.23 -8.56
CA TYR A 29 3.12 -12.41 -8.57
C TYR A 29 4.03 -12.77 -9.74
N LYS A 30 4.57 -11.76 -10.39
CA LYS A 30 5.59 -11.89 -11.45
C LYS A 30 6.71 -10.90 -11.18
N ALA A 31 7.94 -11.37 -11.22
CA ALA A 31 9.12 -10.56 -10.95
C ALA A 31 10.24 -10.80 -11.95
N ASN A 32 11.04 -9.76 -12.16
CA ASN A 32 12.38 -9.88 -12.70
C ASN A 32 13.34 -10.13 -11.54
N ARG A 33 14.35 -11.00 -11.78
CA ARG A 33 15.34 -11.35 -10.77
C ARG A 33 16.74 -10.93 -11.22
N GLY A 34 17.45 -10.30 -10.30
CA GLY A 34 18.86 -9.97 -10.50
C GLY A 34 19.75 -11.20 -10.44
N PHE A 35 21.05 -10.98 -10.69
CA PHE A 35 22.07 -12.05 -10.71
C PHE A 35 22.19 -12.82 -9.38
N ASN A 36 21.78 -12.21 -8.28
CA ASN A 36 21.78 -12.81 -6.93
C ASN A 36 20.46 -13.54 -6.59
N GLY A 37 19.53 -13.65 -7.55
CA GLY A 37 18.23 -14.29 -7.38
C GLY A 37 17.21 -13.46 -6.59
N VAL A 38 17.54 -12.21 -6.25
CA VAL A 38 16.62 -11.28 -5.57
C VAL A 38 15.79 -10.51 -6.60
N ASP A 39 14.54 -10.29 -6.31
CA ASP A 39 13.65 -9.52 -7.17
C ASP A 39 14.13 -8.08 -7.33
N THR A 40 14.25 -7.62 -8.57
CA THR A 40 14.64 -6.25 -8.93
C THR A 40 13.44 -5.40 -9.32
N SER A 41 12.42 -6.00 -9.88
CA SER A 41 11.12 -5.40 -10.17
C SER A 41 10.03 -6.47 -10.13
N GLY A 42 8.79 -6.08 -9.88
CA GLY A 42 7.70 -7.04 -9.81
C GLY A 42 6.32 -6.42 -9.83
N ILE A 43 5.36 -7.24 -10.23
CA ILE A 43 3.94 -6.91 -10.26
C ILE A 43 3.19 -7.97 -9.46
N ALA A 44 2.42 -7.52 -8.47
CA ALA A 44 1.48 -8.36 -7.75
C ALA A 44 0.05 -8.00 -8.17
N PHE A 45 -0.71 -9.00 -8.61
CA PHE A 45 -2.14 -8.90 -8.84
C PHE A 45 -2.86 -9.51 -7.62
N LEU A 46 -3.74 -8.74 -7.01
CA LEU A 46 -4.51 -9.11 -5.83
C LEU A 46 -5.97 -9.26 -6.24
N GLU A 47 -6.51 -10.48 -6.17
CA GLU A 47 -7.88 -10.77 -6.58
C GLU A 47 -8.80 -10.70 -5.37
N TYR A 48 -9.76 -9.77 -5.39
CA TYR A 48 -10.84 -9.64 -4.44
C TYR A 48 -12.15 -10.20 -5.03
N GLU A 49 -13.24 -10.15 -4.27
CA GLU A 49 -14.52 -10.71 -4.74
C GLU A 49 -15.06 -10.02 -5.98
N ASN A 50 -15.01 -8.68 -5.98
CA ASN A 50 -15.66 -7.85 -7.00
C ASN A 50 -14.71 -6.89 -7.71
N PHE A 51 -13.40 -6.96 -7.44
CA PHE A 51 -12.40 -6.09 -8.08
C PHE A 51 -11.02 -6.73 -8.05
N LEU A 52 -10.11 -6.13 -8.81
CA LEU A 52 -8.70 -6.47 -8.86
C LEU A 52 -7.87 -5.28 -8.41
N ALA A 53 -6.76 -5.54 -7.72
CA ALA A 53 -5.76 -4.54 -7.46
C ALA A 53 -4.40 -4.97 -8.05
N GLN A 54 -3.63 -3.99 -8.53
CA GLN A 54 -2.30 -4.20 -9.07
C GLN A 54 -1.30 -3.36 -8.25
N CYS A 55 -0.26 -4.01 -7.77
CA CYS A 55 0.87 -3.37 -7.10
C CYS A 55 2.13 -3.57 -7.93
N THR A 56 2.74 -2.49 -8.39
CA THR A 56 3.96 -2.53 -9.20
C THR A 56 5.06 -1.76 -8.50
N ALA A 57 6.26 -2.34 -8.45
CA ALA A 57 7.44 -1.65 -7.96
C ALA A 57 8.70 -2.15 -8.65
N ALA A 58 9.71 -1.29 -8.74
CA ALA A 58 11.01 -1.59 -9.33
C ALA A 58 12.13 -0.87 -8.57
N LYS A 59 13.30 -1.53 -8.52
CA LYS A 59 14.58 -0.97 -8.04
C LYS A 59 15.58 -0.83 -9.18
N ASP A 60 15.32 -1.48 -10.31
CA ASP A 60 16.17 -1.52 -11.50
C ASP A 60 15.77 -0.52 -12.58
N SER A 61 14.67 0.20 -12.37
CA SER A 61 14.14 1.19 -13.29
C SER A 61 13.43 2.32 -12.54
N ALA A 62 13.17 3.43 -13.22
CA ALA A 62 12.50 4.58 -12.63
C ALA A 62 11.21 4.90 -13.38
N SER A 63 10.19 5.26 -12.63
CA SER A 63 8.92 5.78 -13.14
C SER A 63 8.30 6.74 -12.13
N PRO A 64 7.38 7.62 -12.52
CA PRO A 64 6.55 8.33 -11.57
C PRO A 64 5.77 7.35 -10.70
N SER A 65 5.69 7.63 -9.38
CA SER A 65 4.80 6.89 -8.49
C SER A 65 3.41 7.51 -8.53
N PHE A 66 2.40 6.66 -8.58
CA PHE A 66 1.00 7.09 -8.52
C PHE A 66 0.11 6.00 -7.90
N MET A 67 -1.06 6.41 -7.46
CA MET A 67 -2.12 5.52 -6.97
C MET A 67 -3.45 5.92 -7.60
N ILE A 68 -4.25 4.94 -8.01
CA ILE A 68 -5.59 5.16 -8.53
C ILE A 68 -6.53 4.12 -7.93
N ILE A 69 -7.64 4.58 -7.35
CA ILE A 69 -8.75 3.72 -6.92
C ILE A 69 -9.94 4.06 -7.82
N GLN A 70 -10.36 3.12 -8.64
CA GLN A 70 -11.47 3.29 -9.58
C GLN A 70 -12.76 2.75 -8.96
N GLY A 71 -13.84 3.50 -9.09
CA GLY A 71 -15.19 3.12 -8.72
C GLY A 71 -16.17 3.36 -9.85
N ASP A 72 -17.41 2.91 -9.71
CA ASP A 72 -18.44 3.00 -10.75
C ASP A 72 -18.83 4.44 -11.09
N ASN A 73 -18.73 5.36 -10.13
CA ASN A 73 -19.13 6.74 -10.27
C ASN A 73 -17.99 7.76 -10.23
N GLY A 74 -16.74 7.29 -10.22
CA GLY A 74 -15.60 8.19 -10.17
C GLY A 74 -14.32 7.46 -9.77
N TYR A 75 -13.30 8.22 -9.40
CA TYR A 75 -12.02 7.67 -8.97
C TYR A 75 -11.33 8.57 -7.96
N ILE A 76 -10.44 7.98 -7.19
CA ILE A 76 -9.46 8.69 -6.37
C ILE A 76 -8.10 8.53 -7.03
N SER A 77 -7.36 9.60 -7.18
CA SER A 77 -5.98 9.57 -7.69
C SER A 77 -5.03 10.31 -6.77
N ALA A 78 -3.82 9.82 -6.66
CA ALA A 78 -2.74 10.49 -5.96
C ALA A 78 -1.43 10.35 -6.73
N ASN A 79 -0.65 11.43 -6.77
CA ASN A 79 0.70 11.46 -7.30
C ASN A 79 1.68 11.28 -6.14
N GLY A 80 2.53 10.26 -6.23
CA GLY A 80 3.50 9.91 -5.20
C GLY A 80 3.39 8.47 -4.72
N ALA A 81 4.36 8.06 -3.91
CA ALA A 81 4.40 6.73 -3.33
C ALA A 81 3.44 6.62 -2.12
N PRO A 82 2.88 5.44 -1.82
CA PRO A 82 1.95 5.25 -0.70
C PRO A 82 2.50 5.67 0.67
N ASN A 83 3.81 5.58 0.85
CA ASN A 83 4.49 5.99 2.08
C ASN A 83 4.75 7.51 2.18
N GLU A 84 4.37 8.28 1.15
CA GLU A 84 4.56 9.74 1.06
C GLU A 84 3.29 10.43 0.57
N LEU A 85 2.12 9.88 0.86
CA LEU A 85 0.84 10.41 0.43
C LEU A 85 0.60 11.81 1.02
N ASN A 86 0.86 12.85 0.23
CA ASN A 86 0.70 14.24 0.65
C ASN A 86 -0.68 14.79 0.32
N SER A 87 -1.23 14.39 -0.82
CA SER A 87 -2.53 14.81 -1.30
C SER A 87 -3.14 13.77 -2.22
N PHE A 88 -4.45 13.83 -2.37
CA PHE A 88 -5.18 13.06 -3.36
C PHE A 88 -6.34 13.87 -3.91
N ASP A 89 -6.78 13.50 -5.10
CA ASP A 89 -7.91 14.08 -5.80
C ASP A 89 -9.06 13.07 -5.85
N LEU A 90 -10.25 13.54 -5.57
CA LEU A 90 -11.51 12.82 -5.77
C LEU A 90 -12.22 13.40 -6.99
N SER A 91 -12.47 12.57 -7.99
CA SER A 91 -13.25 12.90 -9.17
C SER A 91 -14.54 12.08 -9.19
N VAL A 92 -15.66 12.75 -9.09
CA VAL A 92 -16.99 12.15 -9.19
C VAL A 92 -17.64 12.58 -10.50
N ARG A 93 -18.32 11.67 -11.17
CA ARG A 93 -18.94 11.95 -12.47
C ARG A 93 -19.96 13.07 -12.37
N GLY A 94 -19.75 14.13 -13.13
CA GLY A 94 -20.64 15.30 -13.16
C GLY A 94 -20.38 16.35 -12.06
N GLU A 95 -19.32 16.16 -11.28
CA GLU A 95 -18.89 17.11 -10.26
C GLU A 95 -17.48 17.65 -10.56
N ASP A 96 -17.13 18.78 -9.97
CA ASP A 96 -15.78 19.30 -10.01
C ASP A 96 -14.84 18.43 -9.19
N VAL A 97 -13.58 18.36 -9.62
CA VAL A 97 -12.53 17.61 -8.89
C VAL A 97 -12.28 18.27 -7.53
N GLN A 98 -12.30 17.47 -6.48
CA GLN A 98 -12.00 17.89 -5.12
C GLN A 98 -10.60 17.42 -4.73
N SER A 99 -9.74 18.37 -4.33
CA SER A 99 -8.37 18.06 -3.87
C SER A 99 -8.28 18.08 -2.35
N PHE A 100 -7.63 17.08 -1.78
CA PHE A 100 -7.43 16.91 -0.35
C PHE A 100 -5.94 16.89 -0.01
N SER A 101 -5.54 17.71 0.95
CA SER A 101 -4.21 17.71 1.54
C SER A 101 -4.36 17.74 3.06
N LEU A 102 -4.18 16.57 3.68
CA LEU A 102 -4.43 16.40 5.11
C LEU A 102 -3.16 16.43 5.96
N ASN A 103 -2.01 16.47 5.31
CA ASN A 103 -0.72 16.53 6.01
C ASN A 103 -0.51 17.92 6.63
N LYS A 104 -0.46 17.94 7.97
CA LYS A 104 -0.25 19.17 8.76
C LYS A 104 1.23 19.46 9.03
N PHE A 105 2.11 18.49 8.80
CA PHE A 105 3.52 18.56 9.15
C PHE A 105 4.40 18.22 7.96
N ASN A 106 5.57 18.84 7.89
CA ASN A 106 6.50 18.65 6.77
C ASN A 106 7.17 17.28 6.74
N HIS A 107 7.24 16.59 7.89
CA HIS A 107 7.87 15.28 7.98
C HIS A 107 6.81 14.19 8.09
N ARG A 108 6.83 13.24 7.13
CA ARG A 108 5.86 12.15 6.99
C ARG A 108 5.65 11.30 8.26
N MET A 109 6.74 11.06 9.03
CA MET A 109 6.68 10.26 10.25
C MET A 109 6.02 10.99 11.43
N PHE A 110 5.78 12.29 11.34
CA PHE A 110 5.29 13.06 12.49
C PHE A 110 3.87 12.66 12.88
N HIS A 111 3.01 12.42 11.89
CA HIS A 111 1.66 11.91 12.12
C HIS A 111 1.65 10.54 12.80
N GLU A 112 2.51 9.65 12.35
CA GLU A 112 2.66 8.31 12.92
C GLU A 112 3.06 8.35 14.40
N PHE A 113 4.00 9.23 14.77
CA PHE A 113 4.39 9.40 16.17
C PHE A 113 3.29 10.02 17.02
N ILE A 114 2.47 10.94 16.48
CA ILE A 114 1.29 11.47 17.18
C ILE A 114 0.30 10.35 17.43
N ASP A 115 -0.04 9.58 16.42
CA ASP A 115 -0.99 8.47 16.53
C ASP A 115 -0.52 7.43 17.55
N PHE A 116 0.78 7.09 17.57
CA PHE A 116 1.34 6.21 18.58
C PHE A 116 1.25 6.80 20.00
N GLY A 117 1.53 8.10 20.13
CA GLY A 117 1.37 8.81 21.41
C GLY A 117 -0.06 8.74 21.93
N GLU A 118 -1.03 9.06 21.08
CA GLU A 118 -2.46 9.00 21.43
C GLU A 118 -2.92 7.58 21.79
N ILE A 119 -2.51 6.57 21.01
CA ILE A 119 -2.80 5.16 21.30
C ILE A 119 -2.25 4.76 22.65
N PHE A 120 -1.03 5.19 22.99
CA PHE A 120 -0.38 4.87 24.26
C PHE A 120 -1.08 5.58 25.44
N GLU A 121 -1.32 6.88 25.34
CA GLU A 121 -1.95 7.67 26.39
C GLU A 121 -3.36 7.21 26.70
N GLN A 122 -4.14 6.91 25.66
CA GLN A 122 -5.53 6.45 25.78
C GLN A 122 -5.65 4.96 26.08
N LYS A 123 -4.52 4.22 26.13
CA LYS A 123 -4.48 2.74 26.27
C LYS A 123 -5.38 2.04 25.25
N ASN A 124 -5.39 2.55 24.00
CA ASN A 124 -6.27 2.05 22.94
C ASN A 124 -5.78 0.70 22.37
N TYR A 125 -5.96 -0.37 23.15
CA TYR A 125 -5.58 -1.73 22.74
C TYR A 125 -6.30 -2.23 21.49
N SER A 126 -7.48 -1.69 21.19
CA SER A 126 -8.22 -2.03 19.97
C SER A 126 -7.47 -1.53 18.73
N ALA A 127 -6.95 -0.30 18.74
CA ALA A 127 -6.13 0.24 17.65
C ALA A 127 -4.84 -0.56 17.47
N VAL A 128 -4.17 -0.94 18.57
CA VAL A 128 -2.98 -1.79 18.53
C VAL A 128 -3.29 -3.13 17.85
N LYS A 129 -4.37 -3.80 18.28
CA LYS A 129 -4.77 -5.10 17.72
C LYS A 129 -5.10 -4.99 16.23
N LYS A 130 -5.79 -3.92 15.82
CA LYS A 130 -6.12 -3.66 14.41
C LYS A 130 -4.84 -3.46 13.57
N GLY A 131 -3.89 -2.67 14.04
CA GLY A 131 -2.61 -2.44 13.35
C GLY A 131 -1.79 -3.72 13.21
N LEU A 132 -1.68 -4.51 14.28
CA LEU A 132 -1.00 -5.82 14.23
C LEU A 132 -1.69 -6.78 13.27
N GLN A 133 -3.02 -6.83 13.24
CA GLN A 133 -3.75 -7.69 12.30
C GLN A 133 -3.51 -7.27 10.86
N THR A 134 -3.47 -5.96 10.57
CA THR A 134 -3.13 -5.45 9.24
C THR A 134 -1.71 -5.89 8.85
N SER A 135 -0.73 -5.72 9.72
CA SER A 135 0.66 -6.14 9.48
C SER A 135 0.77 -7.64 9.21
N LEU A 136 0.06 -8.47 9.98
CA LEU A 136 0.01 -9.92 9.74
C LEU A 136 -0.63 -10.27 8.39
N ASN A 137 -1.68 -9.56 8.00
CA ASN A 137 -2.32 -9.74 6.70
C ASN A 137 -1.38 -9.37 5.55
N VAL A 138 -0.66 -8.27 5.67
CA VAL A 138 0.35 -7.84 4.68
C VAL A 138 1.43 -8.90 4.52
N ILE A 139 1.97 -9.44 5.62
CA ILE A 139 2.98 -10.50 5.60
C ILE A 139 2.44 -11.74 4.88
N LYS A 140 1.21 -12.17 5.18
CA LYS A 140 0.57 -13.32 4.49
C LYS A 140 0.45 -13.12 2.99
N VAL A 141 0.19 -11.89 2.54
CA VAL A 141 0.15 -11.56 1.10
C VAL A 141 1.55 -11.55 0.52
N ALA A 142 2.51 -10.93 1.22
CA ALA A 142 3.90 -10.88 0.80
C ALA A 142 4.54 -12.27 0.66
N GLU A 143 4.20 -13.23 1.53
CA GLU A 143 4.67 -14.62 1.43
C GLU A 143 4.16 -15.35 0.17
N LYS A 144 3.07 -14.90 -0.43
CA LYS A 144 2.55 -15.44 -1.70
C LYS A 144 3.21 -14.80 -2.93
N CYS A 145 3.96 -13.72 -2.74
CA CYS A 145 4.71 -13.04 -3.79
C CYS A 145 6.13 -13.65 -3.91
N THR A 146 6.24 -14.92 -4.30
CA THR A 146 7.52 -15.64 -4.42
C THR A 146 7.66 -16.31 -5.79
#